data_a8d7cc92d18aa91eedc275db132303ea
#
_entry.id   a8d7cc92d18aa91eedc275db132303ea
#
_cell.length_a   1.000
_cell.length_b   1.000
_cell.length_c   1.000
_cell.angle_alpha   90.00
_cell.angle_beta   90.00
_cell.angle_gamma   90.00
#
_symmetry.space_group_name_H-M   'P 1'
#
loop_
_entity.id
_entity.type
_entity.pdbx_description
1 polymer ?
#
loop_
_entity_poly.entity_id
_entity_poly.type
_entity_poly.pdbx_seq_one_letter_code
_entity_poly.pdbx_strand_id
1 'polypeptide(L)'
;YPLIEDTLRHMDKEKLIEFGMNLGYNGCTQGAHIVRKIKRTENINVPWLFFLNIDSSYADLHSRYQAIFDQGKELGIYVYCLYTDGDPEKLLPLIEHNPDCAMILLCNSAAVTEDFAKAAESLNNMLIGVAYDDNTDTACLVLRDHRLLYSIYRMYTDTESDEILSGSYARFAEEMHCPFVAVLADPGCSASVRENVYKAVVGARVAQKYRTIPIDLFYDIERIGNIISPPSSIIGFKPDGSIYNIGSDGNPLEHNIFNESLRDCLLYTSDAA
;
A
#
# COMPACT_ATOMS: atom_id res chain seq x y z
N TYR A 1 3.76 -1.26 26.02
CA TYR A 1 3.60 -1.57 24.58
C TYR A 1 4.91 -1.24 23.84
N PRO A 2 5.86 -2.18 23.74
CA PRO A 2 7.22 -1.92 23.23
C PRO A 2 7.24 -1.37 21.80
N LEU A 3 6.36 -1.86 20.91
CA LEU A 3 6.22 -1.36 19.53
C LEU A 3 5.84 0.12 19.50
N ILE A 4 4.80 0.52 20.23
CA ILE A 4 4.32 1.91 20.24
C ILE A 4 5.40 2.85 20.79
N GLU A 5 6.06 2.46 21.85
CA GLU A 5 7.15 3.24 22.45
C GLU A 5 8.31 3.41 21.47
N ASP A 6 8.70 2.34 20.79
CA ASP A 6 9.78 2.35 19.80
C ASP A 6 9.40 3.25 18.59
N THR A 7 8.18 3.11 18.06
CA THR A 7 7.69 3.93 16.95
C THR A 7 7.69 5.42 17.31
N LEU A 8 7.13 5.80 18.46
CA LEU A 8 7.07 7.21 18.90
C LEU A 8 8.44 7.82 19.19
N ARG A 9 9.45 7.00 19.49
CA ARG A 9 10.83 7.44 19.70
C ARG A 9 11.51 7.84 18.37
N HIS A 10 11.21 7.12 17.30
CA HIS A 10 11.92 7.22 16.01
C HIS A 10 11.14 7.93 14.90
N MET A 11 9.83 8.06 15.02
CA MET A 11 8.95 8.67 14.02
C MET A 11 8.17 9.83 14.60
N ASP A 12 7.68 10.72 13.73
CA ASP A 12 6.82 11.81 14.13
C ASP A 12 5.43 11.29 14.53
N LYS A 13 4.95 11.73 15.69
CA LYS A 13 3.66 11.33 16.24
C LYS A 13 2.49 11.79 15.36
N GLU A 14 2.59 12.99 14.78
CA GLU A 14 1.51 13.57 13.96
C GLU A 14 1.34 12.76 12.67
N LYS A 15 2.45 12.34 12.04
CA LYS A 15 2.44 11.46 10.87
C LYS A 15 1.75 10.13 11.16
N LEU A 16 2.08 9.51 12.29
CA LEU A 16 1.47 8.24 12.69
C LEU A 16 -0.04 8.39 12.94
N ILE A 17 -0.46 9.49 13.60
CA ILE A 17 -1.87 9.75 13.92
C ILE A 17 -2.65 10.04 12.64
N GLU A 18 -2.16 10.96 11.79
CA GLU A 18 -2.88 11.37 10.58
C GLU A 18 -2.99 10.25 9.57
N PHE A 19 -1.88 9.55 9.29
CA PHE A 19 -1.94 8.35 8.45
C PHE A 19 -2.88 7.30 9.02
N GLY A 20 -2.81 7.03 10.33
CA GLY A 20 -3.69 6.06 11.01
C GLY A 20 -5.16 6.44 10.97
N MET A 21 -5.48 7.74 11.10
CA MET A 21 -6.86 8.25 10.97
C MET A 21 -7.37 8.12 9.53
N ASN A 22 -6.56 8.46 8.54
CA ASN A 22 -6.93 8.31 7.14
C ASN A 22 -7.15 6.84 6.77
N LEU A 23 -6.26 5.95 7.19
CA LEU A 23 -6.42 4.52 6.96
C LEU A 23 -7.63 3.93 7.70
N GLY A 24 -7.75 4.18 9.00
CA GLY A 24 -8.77 3.55 9.86
C GLY A 24 -10.13 4.21 9.76
N TYR A 25 -10.19 5.54 9.92
CA TYR A 25 -11.47 6.24 9.92
C TYR A 25 -11.95 6.56 8.50
N ASN A 26 -11.14 7.27 7.68
CA ASN A 26 -11.56 7.61 6.32
C ASN A 26 -11.69 6.36 5.43
N GLY A 27 -10.71 5.47 5.42
CA GLY A 27 -10.73 4.26 4.60
C GLY A 27 -11.66 3.17 5.13
N CYS A 28 -11.36 2.62 6.31
CA CYS A 28 -12.05 1.43 6.82
C CYS A 28 -13.39 1.73 7.53
N THR A 29 -13.76 3.00 7.77
CA THR A 29 -15.04 3.35 8.40
C THR A 29 -15.93 4.16 7.46
N GLN A 30 -15.58 5.39 7.12
CA GLN A 30 -16.40 6.22 6.21
C GLN A 30 -16.45 5.65 4.80
N GLY A 31 -15.28 5.35 4.21
CA GLY A 31 -15.18 4.75 2.89
C GLY A 31 -15.91 3.43 2.80
N ALA A 32 -15.72 2.55 3.80
CA ALA A 32 -16.45 1.29 3.88
C ALA A 32 -17.99 1.47 3.91
N HIS A 33 -18.48 2.53 4.55
CA HIS A 33 -19.93 2.84 4.53
C HIS A 33 -20.40 3.22 3.11
N ILE A 34 -19.65 4.03 2.40
CA ILE A 34 -19.94 4.44 1.01
C ILE A 34 -19.90 3.22 0.09
N VAL A 35 -18.83 2.42 0.16
CA VAL A 35 -18.65 1.19 -0.63
C VAL A 35 -19.86 0.25 -0.45
N ARG A 36 -20.26 -0.02 0.80
CA ARG A 36 -21.44 -0.87 1.10
C ARG A 36 -22.74 -0.28 0.57
N LYS A 37 -22.89 1.05 0.58
CA LYS A 37 -24.07 1.71 0.00
C LYS A 37 -24.11 1.50 -1.50
N ILE A 38 -23.00 1.76 -2.22
CA ILE A 38 -22.91 1.58 -3.68
C ILE A 38 -23.18 0.12 -4.05
N LYS A 39 -22.59 -0.84 -3.33
CA LYS A 39 -22.85 -2.27 -3.55
C LYS A 39 -24.34 -2.61 -3.44
N ARG A 40 -25.05 -2.06 -2.45
CA ARG A 40 -26.50 -2.32 -2.25
C ARG A 40 -27.39 -1.65 -3.28
N THR A 41 -27.06 -0.43 -3.71
CA THR A 41 -27.91 0.37 -4.59
C THR A 41 -27.65 0.17 -6.06
N GLU A 42 -26.41 -0.15 -6.44
CA GLU A 42 -25.95 -0.17 -7.83
C GLU A 42 -25.34 -1.54 -8.22
N ASN A 43 -25.13 -2.42 -7.24
CA ASN A 43 -24.47 -3.73 -7.42
C ASN A 43 -23.04 -3.64 -7.96
N ILE A 44 -22.36 -2.51 -7.77
CA ILE A 44 -20.95 -2.33 -8.14
C ILE A 44 -20.06 -2.83 -7.01
N ASN A 45 -19.02 -3.58 -7.37
CA ASN A 45 -18.01 -4.07 -6.42
C ASN A 45 -16.84 -3.07 -6.35
N VAL A 46 -16.87 -2.17 -5.38
CA VAL A 46 -15.84 -1.14 -5.20
C VAL A 46 -14.77 -1.68 -4.24
N PRO A 47 -13.50 -1.78 -4.64
CA PRO A 47 -12.42 -2.11 -3.72
C PRO A 47 -12.19 -0.98 -2.71
N TRP A 48 -11.71 -1.30 -1.52
CA TRP A 48 -11.45 -0.30 -0.48
C TRP A 48 -10.10 0.39 -0.61
N LEU A 49 -9.23 -0.17 -1.46
CA LEU A 49 -7.87 0.28 -1.72
C LEU A 49 -7.55 0.10 -3.21
N PHE A 50 -6.78 1.03 -3.78
CA PHE A 50 -6.21 0.91 -5.11
C PHE A 50 -4.69 0.81 -5.10
N PHE A 51 -4.16 0.00 -6.01
CA PHE A 51 -2.76 0.03 -6.40
C PHE A 51 -2.58 0.87 -7.67
N LEU A 52 -1.72 1.87 -7.60
CA LEU A 52 -1.37 2.71 -8.75
C LEU A 52 0.12 2.52 -9.05
N ASN A 53 0.43 1.91 -10.18
CA ASN A 53 1.78 1.90 -10.70
C ASN A 53 1.95 3.16 -11.56
N ILE A 54 2.82 4.08 -11.12
CA ILE A 54 2.96 5.42 -11.67
C ILE A 54 4.31 5.55 -12.34
N ASP A 55 4.30 5.89 -13.63
CA ASP A 55 5.50 6.35 -14.32
C ASP A 55 5.77 7.82 -13.96
N SER A 56 6.78 8.06 -13.13
CA SER A 56 7.15 9.41 -12.68
C SER A 56 7.77 10.29 -13.77
N SER A 57 7.97 9.76 -14.99
CA SER A 57 8.46 10.54 -16.14
C SER A 57 7.39 11.44 -16.79
N TYR A 58 6.09 11.23 -16.49
CA TYR A 58 5.03 12.09 -17.00
C TYR A 58 5.22 13.55 -16.57
N ALA A 59 5.27 14.46 -17.54
CA ALA A 59 5.43 15.90 -17.29
C ALA A 59 4.24 16.52 -16.54
N ASP A 60 3.04 15.97 -16.71
CA ASP A 60 1.78 16.41 -16.11
C ASP A 60 1.16 15.33 -15.21
N LEU A 61 2.00 14.77 -14.34
CA LEU A 61 1.62 13.68 -13.45
C LEU A 61 0.42 14.06 -12.56
N HIS A 62 0.44 15.26 -12.01
CA HIS A 62 -0.62 15.71 -11.10
C HIS A 62 -1.99 15.74 -11.80
N SER A 63 -2.13 16.45 -12.92
CA SER A 63 -3.40 16.52 -13.66
C SER A 63 -3.87 15.13 -14.13
N ARG A 64 -2.93 14.26 -14.49
CA ARG A 64 -3.24 12.92 -14.98
C ARG A 64 -3.90 12.05 -13.92
N TYR A 65 -3.43 12.12 -12.68
CA TYR A 65 -3.87 11.24 -11.60
C TYR A 65 -4.90 11.88 -10.65
N GLN A 66 -4.96 13.21 -10.53
CA GLN A 66 -5.84 13.86 -9.55
C GLN A 66 -7.32 13.45 -9.72
N ALA A 67 -7.79 13.36 -10.95
CA ALA A 67 -9.17 12.94 -11.23
C ALA A 67 -9.50 11.53 -10.69
N ILE A 68 -8.50 10.65 -10.58
CA ILE A 68 -8.67 9.30 -10.02
C ILE A 68 -8.92 9.38 -8.51
N PHE A 69 -8.20 10.25 -7.80
CA PHE A 69 -8.40 10.45 -6.36
C PHE A 69 -9.75 11.11 -6.09
N ASP A 70 -10.13 12.12 -6.87
CA ASP A 70 -11.43 12.79 -6.72
C ASP A 70 -12.60 11.82 -6.94
N GLN A 71 -12.58 11.04 -8.00
CA GLN A 71 -13.58 10.01 -8.28
C GLN A 71 -13.53 8.87 -7.25
N GLY A 72 -12.32 8.49 -6.79
CA GLY A 72 -12.13 7.48 -5.75
C GLY A 72 -12.81 7.87 -4.45
N LYS A 73 -12.67 9.10 -3.99
CA LYS A 73 -13.34 9.62 -2.79
C LYS A 73 -14.87 9.55 -2.90
N GLU A 74 -15.43 9.87 -4.07
CA GLU A 74 -16.87 9.71 -4.34
C GLU A 74 -17.33 8.26 -4.20
N LEU A 75 -16.45 7.31 -4.54
CA LEU A 75 -16.70 5.87 -4.41
C LEU A 75 -16.36 5.30 -3.03
N GLY A 76 -15.81 6.12 -2.13
CA GLY A 76 -15.42 5.71 -0.78
C GLY A 76 -14.01 5.15 -0.66
N ILE A 77 -13.15 5.42 -1.65
CA ILE A 77 -11.76 4.96 -1.67
C ILE A 77 -10.85 6.07 -1.13
N TYR A 78 -10.26 5.83 0.03
CA TYR A 78 -9.35 6.75 0.73
C TYR A 78 -7.97 6.13 0.99
N VAL A 79 -7.72 4.92 0.49
CA VAL A 79 -6.44 4.23 0.68
C VAL A 79 -5.84 3.90 -0.67
N TYR A 80 -4.62 4.35 -0.89
CA TYR A 80 -3.91 4.15 -2.13
C TYR A 80 -2.50 3.62 -1.88
N CYS A 81 -2.13 2.59 -2.61
CA CYS A 81 -0.77 2.09 -2.67
C CYS A 81 -0.16 2.57 -3.99
N LEU A 82 0.76 3.51 -3.90
CA LEU A 82 1.46 4.09 -5.04
C LEU A 82 2.80 3.38 -5.20
N TYR A 83 3.09 2.89 -6.39
CA TYR A 83 4.39 2.32 -6.73
C TYR A 83 5.03 3.12 -7.86
N THR A 84 6.31 3.42 -7.74
CA THR A 84 7.13 3.92 -8.83
C THR A 84 8.52 3.29 -8.78
N ASP A 85 9.04 2.94 -9.95
CA ASP A 85 10.45 2.55 -10.15
C ASP A 85 11.36 3.75 -10.47
N GLY A 86 10.75 4.93 -10.70
CA GLY A 86 11.42 6.18 -10.95
C GLY A 86 11.61 7.04 -9.70
N ASP A 87 11.56 8.35 -9.88
CA ASP A 87 11.75 9.35 -8.83
C ASP A 87 10.49 9.52 -7.98
N PRO A 88 10.47 9.07 -6.69
CA PRO A 88 9.31 9.19 -5.81
C PRO A 88 9.02 10.62 -5.38
N GLU A 89 9.99 11.55 -5.43
CA GLU A 89 9.78 12.95 -5.06
C GLU A 89 8.73 13.61 -5.95
N LYS A 90 8.63 13.19 -7.22
CA LYS A 90 7.61 13.69 -8.15
C LYS A 90 6.17 13.34 -7.78
N LEU A 91 5.96 12.37 -6.89
CA LEU A 91 4.64 11.99 -6.41
C LEU A 91 4.21 12.82 -5.18
N LEU A 92 5.12 13.50 -4.51
CA LEU A 92 4.81 14.24 -3.28
C LEU A 92 3.73 15.33 -3.47
N PRO A 93 3.71 16.13 -4.56
CA PRO A 93 2.63 17.08 -4.79
C PRO A 93 1.24 16.42 -4.93
N LEU A 94 1.17 15.23 -5.51
CA LEU A 94 -0.07 14.48 -5.62
C LEU A 94 -0.56 13.99 -4.25
N ILE A 95 0.36 13.57 -3.38
CA ILE A 95 0.07 13.14 -2.01
C ILE A 95 -0.38 14.33 -1.16
N GLU A 96 0.32 15.47 -1.26
CA GLU A 96 -0.02 16.71 -0.58
C GLU A 96 -1.43 17.22 -0.92
N HIS A 97 -1.83 17.08 -2.17
CA HIS A 97 -3.15 17.52 -2.66
C HIS A 97 -4.32 16.65 -2.15
N ASN A 98 -4.02 15.48 -1.58
CA ASN A 98 -5.01 14.53 -1.07
C ASN A 98 -4.77 14.20 0.42
N PRO A 99 -4.83 15.21 1.31
CA PRO A 99 -4.45 15.05 2.72
C PRO A 99 -5.38 14.12 3.52
N ASP A 100 -6.60 13.91 3.03
CA ASP A 100 -7.63 13.03 3.61
C ASP A 100 -7.48 11.55 3.22
N CYS A 101 -6.51 11.22 2.35
CA CYS A 101 -6.20 9.86 1.93
C CYS A 101 -4.99 9.29 2.67
N ALA A 102 -5.01 7.99 2.97
CA ALA A 102 -3.83 7.25 3.39
C ALA A 102 -3.03 6.81 2.17
N MET A 103 -1.84 7.34 2.01
CA MET A 103 -0.94 7.05 0.90
C MET A 103 0.18 6.12 1.34
N ILE A 104 0.28 4.95 0.72
CA ILE A 104 1.40 4.02 0.91
C ILE A 104 2.29 4.15 -0.32
N LEU A 105 3.42 4.81 -0.18
CA LEU A 105 4.37 5.03 -1.27
C LEU A 105 5.44 3.95 -1.27
N LEU A 106 5.36 3.03 -2.21
CA LEU A 106 6.37 1.98 -2.40
C LEU A 106 7.43 2.46 -3.39
N CYS A 107 8.69 2.42 -3.00
CA CYS A 107 9.82 2.83 -3.84
C CYS A 107 11.05 1.95 -3.61
N ASN A 108 11.99 2.04 -4.54
CA ASN A 108 13.29 1.40 -4.42
C ASN A 108 14.11 2.08 -3.32
N SER A 109 14.92 1.32 -2.58
CA SER A 109 15.78 1.84 -1.52
C SER A 109 16.74 2.92 -2.01
N ALA A 110 17.31 2.75 -3.21
CA ALA A 110 18.22 3.71 -3.83
C ALA A 110 17.57 5.06 -4.19
N ALA A 111 16.24 5.12 -4.27
CA ALA A 111 15.50 6.36 -4.52
C ALA A 111 15.22 7.18 -3.25
N VAL A 112 15.51 6.62 -2.08
CA VAL A 112 15.38 7.29 -0.78
C VAL A 112 16.64 8.12 -0.53
N THR A 113 16.62 9.36 -0.98
CA THR A 113 17.70 10.34 -0.81
C THR A 113 17.39 11.31 0.32
N GLU A 114 18.40 12.07 0.79
CA GLU A 114 18.23 13.19 1.75
C GLU A 114 17.25 14.23 1.21
N ASP A 115 17.33 14.56 -0.09
CA ASP A 115 16.45 15.55 -0.72
C ASP A 115 15.00 15.07 -0.72
N PHE A 116 14.75 13.79 -1.11
CA PHE A 116 13.43 13.19 -1.01
C PHE A 116 12.90 13.18 0.42
N ALA A 117 13.71 12.74 1.39
CA ALA A 117 13.29 12.68 2.79
C ALA A 117 12.92 14.07 3.33
N LYS A 118 13.73 15.08 3.02
CA LYS A 118 13.47 16.47 3.39
C LYS A 118 12.19 17.04 2.73
N ALA A 119 11.97 16.75 1.46
CA ALA A 119 10.75 17.16 0.76
C ALA A 119 9.49 16.49 1.35
N ALA A 120 9.61 15.25 1.84
CA ALA A 120 8.53 14.47 2.44
C ALA A 120 8.19 14.88 3.90
N GLU A 121 9.01 15.71 4.56
CA GLU A 121 8.79 16.11 5.97
C GLU A 121 7.44 16.79 6.22
N SER A 122 6.92 17.54 5.26
CA SER A 122 5.65 18.26 5.39
C SER A 122 4.42 17.37 5.30
N LEU A 123 4.56 16.13 4.81
CA LEU A 123 3.46 15.21 4.56
C LEU A 123 3.20 14.29 5.77
N ASN A 124 1.96 14.30 6.26
CA ASN A 124 1.55 13.49 7.41
C ASN A 124 0.68 12.29 7.03
N ASN A 125 0.18 12.25 5.80
CA ASN A 125 -0.76 11.24 5.31
C ASN A 125 -0.08 10.09 4.55
N MET A 126 1.25 9.94 4.67
CA MET A 126 2.05 9.00 3.89
C MET A 126 2.81 8.01 4.77
N LEU A 127 2.81 6.73 4.36
CA LEU A 127 3.71 5.68 4.80
C LEU A 127 4.66 5.33 3.64
N ILE A 128 5.96 5.45 3.85
CA ILE A 128 6.97 5.13 2.84
C ILE A 128 7.37 3.65 3.01
N GLY A 129 7.10 2.83 2.00
CA GLY A 129 7.56 1.46 1.92
C GLY A 129 8.84 1.37 1.11
N VAL A 130 9.92 0.95 1.74
CA VAL A 130 11.25 0.78 1.12
C VAL A 130 11.42 -0.66 0.66
N ALA A 131 11.80 -0.87 -0.59
CA ALA A 131 12.12 -2.21 -1.09
C ALA A 131 13.29 -2.81 -0.32
N TYR A 132 13.18 -4.11 0.02
CA TYR A 132 14.21 -4.84 0.76
C TYR A 132 15.30 -5.31 -0.20
N ASP A 133 16.46 -4.68 -0.12
CA ASP A 133 17.68 -4.95 -0.88
C ASP A 133 18.94 -4.55 -0.07
N ASP A 134 20.11 -4.56 -0.71
CA ASP A 134 21.40 -4.26 -0.08
C ASP A 134 21.54 -2.80 0.43
N ASN A 135 20.66 -1.89 0.04
CA ASN A 135 20.70 -0.48 0.43
C ASN A 135 19.58 -0.09 1.43
N THR A 136 18.77 -1.05 1.86
CA THR A 136 17.59 -0.82 2.72
C THR A 136 17.94 -0.18 4.05
N ASP A 137 19.04 -0.58 4.67
CA ASP A 137 19.52 -0.04 5.95
C ASP A 137 19.81 1.45 5.84
N THR A 138 20.54 1.86 4.79
CA THR A 138 20.85 3.26 4.50
C THR A 138 19.59 4.08 4.29
N ALA A 139 18.65 3.57 3.48
CA ALA A 139 17.36 4.23 3.24
C ALA A 139 16.54 4.39 4.55
N CYS A 140 16.48 3.37 5.38
CA CYS A 140 15.79 3.43 6.67
C CYS A 140 16.43 4.45 7.63
N LEU A 141 17.77 4.56 7.61
CA LEU A 141 18.48 5.57 8.41
C LEU A 141 18.10 6.99 7.98
N VAL A 142 18.12 7.27 6.69
CA VAL A 142 17.71 8.58 6.14
C VAL A 142 16.28 8.92 6.57
N LEU A 143 15.32 8.02 6.37
CA LEU A 143 13.92 8.25 6.74
C LEU A 143 13.73 8.46 8.24
N ARG A 144 14.47 7.72 9.06
CA ARG A 144 14.45 7.86 10.52
C ARG A 144 15.01 9.20 10.99
N ASP A 145 16.12 9.67 10.40
CA ASP A 145 16.73 10.95 10.76
C ASP A 145 15.79 12.12 10.46
N HIS A 146 14.94 12.00 9.43
CA HIS A 146 13.85 12.91 9.13
C HIS A 146 12.53 12.61 9.85
N ARG A 147 12.51 11.60 10.76
CA ARG A 147 11.36 11.18 11.56
C ARG A 147 10.11 10.86 10.73
N LEU A 148 10.30 10.36 9.51
CA LEU A 148 9.22 9.98 8.61
C LEU A 148 8.58 8.65 9.04
N LEU A 149 7.32 8.44 8.64
CA LEU A 149 6.64 7.15 8.82
C LEU A 149 7.05 6.22 7.67
N TYR A 150 7.75 5.13 7.99
CA TYR A 150 8.27 4.20 7.00
C TYR A 150 8.11 2.74 7.40
N SER A 151 8.21 1.87 6.40
CA SER A 151 8.24 0.41 6.53
C SER A 151 9.18 -0.16 5.48
N ILE A 152 9.44 -1.46 5.57
CA ILE A 152 10.09 -2.20 4.50
C ILE A 152 9.10 -3.19 3.87
N TYR A 153 9.23 -3.41 2.56
CA TYR A 153 8.47 -4.44 1.86
C TYR A 153 9.37 -5.33 1.02
N ARG A 154 8.93 -6.56 0.81
CA ARG A 154 9.64 -7.53 -0.02
C ARG A 154 8.66 -8.31 -0.86
N MET A 155 8.94 -8.41 -2.16
CA MET A 155 8.40 -9.49 -2.97
C MET A 155 9.22 -10.76 -2.73
N TYR A 156 8.57 -11.92 -2.71
CA TYR A 156 9.25 -13.19 -2.47
C TYR A 156 8.76 -14.28 -3.42
N THR A 157 9.68 -15.14 -3.79
CA THR A 157 9.48 -16.39 -4.54
C THR A 157 9.49 -17.58 -3.57
N ASP A 158 9.26 -18.80 -4.09
CA ASP A 158 9.35 -20.03 -3.28
C ASP A 158 10.71 -20.16 -2.59
N THR A 159 11.81 -19.79 -3.27
CA THR A 159 13.18 -19.92 -2.76
C THR A 159 13.56 -18.84 -1.74
N GLU A 160 12.87 -17.70 -1.75
CA GLU A 160 13.15 -16.57 -0.85
C GLU A 160 12.27 -16.56 0.40
N SER A 161 11.29 -17.47 0.47
CA SER A 161 10.36 -17.58 1.60
C SER A 161 11.03 -17.94 2.93
N ASP A 162 12.19 -18.60 2.91
CA ASP A 162 12.90 -19.05 4.11
C ASP A 162 13.28 -17.92 5.05
N GLU A 163 13.66 -16.74 4.54
CA GLU A 163 13.99 -15.59 5.38
C GLU A 163 12.75 -15.04 6.11
N ILE A 164 11.57 -15.14 5.49
CA ILE A 164 10.32 -14.76 6.12
C ILE A 164 9.92 -15.79 7.17
N LEU A 165 9.96 -17.07 6.81
CA LEU A 165 9.57 -18.19 7.68
C LEU A 165 10.47 -18.34 8.91
N SER A 166 11.79 -18.12 8.76
CA SER A 166 12.74 -18.10 9.89
C SER A 166 12.56 -16.88 10.79
N GLY A 167 11.91 -15.83 10.29
CA GLY A 167 11.73 -14.54 10.95
C GLY A 167 12.95 -13.63 10.90
N SER A 168 13.99 -13.94 10.12
CA SER A 168 15.16 -13.05 9.96
C SER A 168 14.75 -11.72 9.32
N TYR A 169 13.87 -11.74 8.33
CA TYR A 169 13.32 -10.55 7.71
C TYR A 169 12.56 -9.63 8.70
N ALA A 170 11.71 -10.20 9.56
CA ALA A 170 11.01 -9.42 10.58
C ALA A 170 11.94 -8.88 11.68
N ARG A 171 13.00 -9.60 12.03
CA ARG A 171 14.05 -9.10 12.96
C ARG A 171 14.82 -7.94 12.35
N PHE A 172 15.17 -8.01 11.07
CA PHE A 172 15.79 -6.88 10.37
C PHE A 172 14.90 -5.63 10.42
N ALA A 173 13.60 -5.76 10.16
CA ALA A 173 12.66 -4.65 10.28
C ALA A 173 12.59 -4.06 11.70
N GLU A 174 12.69 -4.92 12.70
CA GLU A 174 12.77 -4.55 14.13
C GLU A 174 14.03 -3.75 14.44
N GLU A 175 15.19 -4.16 13.90
CA GLU A 175 16.46 -3.45 14.03
C GLU A 175 16.44 -2.08 13.33
N MET A 176 15.72 -1.99 12.22
CA MET A 176 15.50 -0.74 11.50
C MET A 176 14.38 0.14 12.11
N HIS A 177 13.79 -0.26 13.23
CA HIS A 177 12.69 0.44 13.90
C HIS A 177 11.44 0.65 13.03
N CYS A 178 11.19 -0.24 12.06
CA CYS A 178 10.01 -0.19 11.21
C CYS A 178 8.77 -0.63 12.00
N PRO A 179 7.70 0.17 12.11
CA PRO A 179 6.47 -0.26 12.78
C PRO A 179 5.73 -1.35 12.01
N PHE A 180 5.95 -1.43 10.69
CA PHE A 180 5.38 -2.44 9.82
C PHE A 180 6.46 -3.09 8.97
N VAL A 181 6.25 -4.35 8.63
CA VAL A 181 7.07 -5.09 7.67
C VAL A 181 6.13 -5.87 6.75
N ALA A 182 6.24 -5.61 5.45
CA ALA A 182 5.30 -6.14 4.47
C ALA A 182 5.95 -7.20 3.58
N VAL A 183 5.16 -8.21 3.23
CA VAL A 183 5.53 -9.21 2.24
C VAL A 183 4.49 -9.28 1.14
N LEU A 184 4.92 -9.57 -0.08
CA LEU A 184 4.08 -9.76 -1.24
C LEU A 184 4.60 -10.95 -2.04
N ALA A 185 3.78 -11.96 -2.26
CA ALA A 185 4.17 -13.10 -3.07
C ALA A 185 4.34 -12.71 -4.54
N ASP A 186 5.42 -13.16 -5.17
CA ASP A 186 5.53 -13.12 -6.63
C ASP A 186 4.38 -13.91 -7.26
N PRO A 187 3.82 -13.50 -8.42
CA PRO A 187 2.77 -14.23 -9.11
C PRO A 187 3.10 -15.71 -9.39
N GLY A 188 4.38 -16.03 -9.61
CA GLY A 188 4.87 -17.39 -9.81
C GLY A 188 5.06 -18.21 -8.53
N CYS A 189 4.88 -17.62 -7.36
CA CYS A 189 5.04 -18.33 -6.08
C CYS A 189 3.93 -19.37 -5.89
N SER A 190 4.30 -20.57 -5.43
CA SER A 190 3.36 -21.67 -5.24
C SER A 190 2.32 -21.36 -4.14
N ALA A 191 1.10 -21.85 -4.31
CA ALA A 191 0.01 -21.64 -3.35
C ALA A 191 0.36 -22.16 -1.94
N SER A 192 1.09 -23.26 -1.85
CA SER A 192 1.51 -23.86 -0.57
C SER A 192 2.51 -22.98 0.17
N VAL A 193 3.45 -22.36 -0.53
CA VAL A 193 4.41 -21.42 0.07
C VAL A 193 3.70 -20.14 0.51
N ARG A 194 2.84 -19.58 -0.32
CA ARG A 194 2.02 -18.40 0.05
C ARG A 194 1.20 -18.64 1.30
N GLU A 195 0.53 -19.80 1.41
CA GLU A 195 -0.25 -20.15 2.59
C GLU A 195 0.62 -20.29 3.85
N ASN A 196 1.80 -20.90 3.73
CA ASN A 196 2.72 -21.08 4.85
C ASN A 196 3.28 -19.73 5.32
N VAL A 197 3.66 -18.84 4.41
CA VAL A 197 4.10 -17.48 4.73
C VAL A 197 2.98 -16.71 5.43
N TYR A 198 1.75 -16.76 4.90
CA TYR A 198 0.62 -16.08 5.54
C TYR A 198 0.34 -16.59 6.96
N LYS A 199 0.39 -17.91 7.18
CA LYS A 199 0.26 -18.50 8.53
C LYS A 199 1.36 -18.00 9.47
N ALA A 200 2.61 -17.91 9.00
CA ALA A 200 3.73 -17.39 9.77
C ALA A 200 3.55 -15.91 10.13
N VAL A 201 3.14 -15.08 9.15
CA VAL A 201 2.84 -13.65 9.34
C VAL A 201 1.74 -13.45 10.38
N VAL A 202 0.60 -14.13 10.24
CA VAL A 202 -0.52 -14.04 11.18
C VAL A 202 -0.12 -14.56 12.57
N GLY A 203 0.59 -15.70 12.63
CA GLY A 203 1.07 -16.28 13.89
C GLY A 203 2.01 -15.34 14.65
N ALA A 204 2.95 -14.71 13.95
CA ALA A 204 3.88 -13.73 14.55
C ALA A 204 3.14 -12.49 15.08
N ARG A 205 2.16 -11.99 14.33
CA ARG A 205 1.33 -10.83 14.70
C ARG A 205 0.45 -11.12 15.92
N VAL A 206 -0.23 -12.26 15.94
CA VAL A 206 -1.09 -12.67 17.08
C VAL A 206 -0.25 -12.90 18.34
N ALA A 207 0.93 -13.50 18.21
CA ALA A 207 1.84 -13.71 19.31
C ALA A 207 2.60 -12.45 19.75
N GLN A 208 2.47 -11.34 19.02
CA GLN A 208 3.26 -10.11 19.22
C GLN A 208 4.77 -10.41 19.31
N LYS A 209 5.24 -11.27 18.39
CA LYS A 209 6.58 -11.85 18.45
C LYS A 209 7.69 -10.82 18.23
N TYR A 210 7.40 -9.75 17.48
CA TYR A 210 8.35 -8.70 17.10
C TYR A 210 7.84 -7.33 17.50
N ARG A 211 8.73 -6.35 17.58
CA ARG A 211 8.40 -4.92 17.71
C ARG A 211 8.09 -4.26 16.36
N THR A 212 7.64 -5.05 15.42
CA THR A 212 7.13 -4.64 14.12
C THR A 212 5.88 -5.48 13.83
N ILE A 213 4.95 -4.95 13.04
CA ILE A 213 3.74 -5.66 12.64
C ILE A 213 3.98 -6.28 11.27
N PRO A 214 4.11 -7.60 11.16
CA PRO A 214 4.21 -8.26 9.86
C PRO A 214 2.86 -8.26 9.15
N ILE A 215 2.86 -7.92 7.86
CA ILE A 215 1.69 -7.79 6.99
C ILE A 215 1.94 -8.57 5.70
N ASP A 216 0.97 -9.37 5.29
CA ASP A 216 0.90 -9.91 3.93
C ASP A 216 0.00 -8.99 3.11
N LEU A 217 0.60 -8.26 2.15
CA LEU A 217 -0.12 -7.24 1.39
C LEU A 217 -1.29 -7.81 0.59
N PHE A 218 -1.18 -9.05 0.08
CA PHE A 218 -2.28 -9.65 -0.66
C PHE A 218 -3.39 -10.14 0.27
N TYR A 219 -3.09 -11.09 1.15
CA TYR A 219 -4.10 -11.74 1.99
C TYR A 219 -4.74 -10.80 3.03
N ASP A 220 -3.97 -9.88 3.62
CA ASP A 220 -4.54 -8.94 4.60
C ASP A 220 -5.43 -7.90 3.91
N ILE A 221 -5.06 -7.40 2.72
CA ILE A 221 -5.90 -6.48 1.93
C ILE A 221 -7.19 -7.16 1.48
N GLU A 222 -7.09 -8.39 0.94
CA GLU A 222 -8.25 -9.20 0.56
C GLU A 222 -9.19 -9.44 1.75
N ARG A 223 -8.63 -9.80 2.90
CA ARG A 223 -9.40 -10.04 4.12
C ARG A 223 -10.13 -8.81 4.61
N ILE A 224 -9.47 -7.65 4.62
CA ILE A 224 -10.11 -6.37 4.97
C ILE A 224 -11.24 -6.07 3.96
N GLY A 225 -10.97 -6.23 2.67
CA GLY A 225 -11.95 -6.04 1.62
C GLY A 225 -13.19 -6.92 1.82
N ASN A 226 -13.01 -8.20 2.14
CA ASN A 226 -14.11 -9.13 2.42
C ASN A 226 -14.91 -8.79 3.69
N ILE A 227 -14.31 -8.12 4.67
CA ILE A 227 -15.02 -7.57 5.83
C ILE A 227 -15.84 -6.32 5.42
N ILE A 228 -15.30 -5.51 4.52
CA ILE A 228 -15.96 -4.28 4.06
C ILE A 228 -17.12 -4.61 3.11
N SER A 229 -16.86 -5.34 2.02
CA SER A 229 -17.84 -5.65 0.98
C SER A 229 -17.46 -6.92 0.21
N PRO A 230 -17.97 -8.10 0.58
CA PRO A 230 -17.69 -9.34 -0.12
C PRO A 230 -18.48 -9.47 -1.44
N PRO A 231 -17.94 -10.17 -2.49
CA PRO A 231 -16.55 -10.60 -2.59
C PRO A 231 -15.61 -9.41 -2.78
N SER A 232 -14.40 -9.49 -2.21
CA SER A 232 -13.38 -8.46 -2.38
C SER A 232 -12.64 -8.66 -3.68
N SER A 233 -12.29 -7.55 -4.34
CA SER A 233 -11.31 -7.51 -5.43
C SER A 233 -10.16 -6.58 -5.04
N ILE A 234 -8.95 -6.90 -5.50
CA ILE A 234 -7.79 -6.04 -5.37
C ILE A 234 -7.44 -5.54 -6.77
N ILE A 235 -7.67 -4.26 -6.99
CA ILE A 235 -7.52 -3.66 -8.32
C ILE A 235 -6.24 -2.83 -8.36
N GLY A 236 -5.47 -3.01 -9.42
CA GLY A 236 -4.31 -2.23 -9.75
C GLY A 236 -4.46 -1.53 -11.11
N PHE A 237 -3.69 -0.47 -11.28
CA PHE A 237 -3.61 0.30 -12.52
C PHE A 237 -2.14 0.39 -12.97
N LYS A 238 -1.92 0.10 -14.24
CA LYS A 238 -0.60 0.24 -14.87
C LYS A 238 -0.32 1.71 -15.23
N PRO A 239 0.93 2.07 -15.53
CA PRO A 239 1.27 3.44 -15.92
C PRO A 239 0.51 3.98 -17.13
N ASP A 240 0.10 3.10 -18.03
CA ASP A 240 -0.72 3.44 -19.21
C ASP A 240 -2.22 3.61 -18.90
N GLY A 241 -2.63 3.40 -17.64
CA GLY A 241 -4.01 3.49 -17.16
C GLY A 241 -4.82 2.20 -17.33
N SER A 242 -4.24 1.14 -17.87
CA SER A 242 -4.91 -0.16 -17.97
C SER A 242 -5.12 -0.79 -16.60
N ILE A 243 -6.27 -1.44 -16.42
CA ILE A 243 -6.71 -2.04 -15.15
C ILE A 243 -6.30 -3.50 -15.13
N TYR A 244 -5.89 -3.99 -13.96
CA TYR A 244 -5.67 -5.42 -13.72
C TYR A 244 -6.17 -5.81 -12.33
N ASN A 245 -6.60 -7.06 -12.20
CA ASN A 245 -6.97 -7.63 -10.92
C ASN A 245 -5.73 -8.32 -10.30
N ILE A 246 -5.32 -7.87 -9.13
CA ILE A 246 -4.17 -8.45 -8.42
C ILE A 246 -4.63 -9.80 -7.84
N GLY A 247 -3.90 -10.87 -8.20
CA GLY A 247 -4.23 -12.25 -7.79
C GLY A 247 -4.93 -13.09 -8.87
N SER A 248 -5.33 -12.48 -10.00
CA SER A 248 -5.68 -13.17 -11.23
C SER A 248 -4.47 -13.26 -12.17
N ASP A 249 -4.65 -13.81 -13.36
CA ASP A 249 -3.59 -14.01 -14.37
C ASP A 249 -2.91 -12.72 -14.87
N GLY A 250 -3.20 -11.58 -14.24
CA GLY A 250 -2.59 -10.28 -14.57
C GLY A 250 -2.99 -9.74 -15.95
N ASN A 251 -3.95 -10.37 -16.62
CA ASN A 251 -4.45 -9.88 -17.90
C ASN A 251 -5.11 -8.53 -17.71
N PRO A 252 -4.75 -7.52 -18.51
CA PRO A 252 -5.41 -6.23 -18.46
C PRO A 252 -6.89 -6.39 -18.85
N LEU A 253 -7.76 -5.72 -18.11
CA LEU A 253 -9.15 -5.56 -18.53
C LEU A 253 -9.19 -4.56 -19.70
N GLU A 254 -10.23 -4.64 -20.56
CA GLU A 254 -10.37 -3.77 -21.74
C GLU A 254 -10.60 -2.28 -21.42
N HIS A 255 -10.52 -1.89 -20.14
CA HIS A 255 -10.83 -0.55 -19.63
C HIS A 255 -9.58 0.23 -19.22
N ASN A 256 -9.67 1.56 -19.32
CA ASN A 256 -8.55 2.46 -19.03
C ASN A 256 -9.02 3.70 -18.27
N ILE A 257 -8.47 3.91 -17.05
CA ILE A 257 -8.85 5.00 -16.15
C ILE A 257 -8.57 6.42 -16.68
N PHE A 258 -7.76 6.56 -17.71
CA PHE A 258 -7.49 7.86 -18.31
C PHE A 258 -8.49 8.22 -19.43
N ASN A 259 -9.27 7.24 -19.88
CA ASN A 259 -10.23 7.40 -20.98
C ASN A 259 -11.70 7.29 -20.53
N GLU A 260 -11.93 6.69 -19.38
CA GLU A 260 -13.26 6.37 -18.85
C GLU A 260 -13.39 6.84 -17.39
N SER A 261 -14.61 6.95 -16.88
CA SER A 261 -14.80 7.21 -15.45
C SER A 261 -14.40 5.99 -14.62
N LEU A 262 -13.88 6.23 -13.42
CA LEU A 262 -13.53 5.15 -12.50
C LEU A 262 -14.74 4.25 -12.17
N ARG A 263 -15.95 4.83 -12.12
CA ARG A 263 -17.20 4.10 -11.91
C ARG A 263 -17.51 3.14 -13.08
N ASP A 264 -17.33 3.59 -14.32
CA ASP A 264 -17.55 2.73 -15.49
C ASP A 264 -16.55 1.58 -15.51
N CYS A 265 -15.28 1.87 -15.24
CA CYS A 265 -14.26 0.84 -15.11
C CYS A 265 -14.62 -0.24 -14.08
N LEU A 266 -15.21 0.13 -12.92
CA LEU A 266 -15.56 -0.81 -11.85
C LEU A 266 -16.86 -1.58 -12.13
N LEU A 267 -17.78 -1.07 -12.93
CA LEU A 267 -18.98 -1.80 -13.36
C LEU A 267 -18.61 -3.10 -14.06
N TYR A 268 -17.67 -3.04 -14.99
CA TYR A 268 -17.25 -4.20 -15.79
C TYR A 268 -16.38 -5.19 -15.04
N THR A 269 -15.65 -4.77 -14.01
CA THR A 269 -14.91 -5.70 -13.14
C THR A 269 -15.83 -6.55 -12.28
N SER A 270 -17.06 -6.10 -12.03
CA SER A 270 -18.07 -6.81 -11.23
C SER A 270 -18.74 -7.95 -11.99
N ASP A 271 -18.79 -7.89 -13.33
CA ASP A 271 -19.40 -8.92 -14.17
C ASP A 271 -18.43 -10.06 -14.54
N ALA A 272 -17.15 -9.90 -14.26
CA ALA A 272 -16.09 -10.87 -14.56
C ALA A 272 -15.65 -11.72 -13.34
N ALA A 273 -16.34 -11.62 -12.20
CA ALA A 273 -16.00 -12.30 -10.94
C ALA A 273 -16.91 -13.50 -10.65
#